data_f3d27f925043deb15fb9cf3674880c3a
#
_entry.id   f3d27f925043deb15fb9cf3674880c3a
#
_cell.length_a   1.000
_cell.length_b   1.000
_cell.length_c   1.000
_cell.angle_alpha   90.00
_cell.angle_beta   90.00
_cell.angle_gamma   90.00
#
_symmetry.space_group_name_H-M   'P 1'
#
loop_
_entity.id
_entity.type
_entity.pdbx_description
1 polymer ?
#
loop_
_entity_poly.entity_id
_entity_poly.type
_entity_poly.pdbx_seq_one_letter_code
_entity_poly.pdbx_strand_id
1 'polypeptide(L)'
;MLALALNLFAQTGPGWITLIDGGVINKLNQLGEANWRAEDNVVVVDQHSAVGAAFLITAESYKDVQVYLEFWASEDANSGIFIRCANLDPNPSSSGCYEANIFDQRPDPTYGTGAVVSFAEVDPMPKAGGRWNTMEVTAQGRQITVAVNGQQTVSFRNDLLREGPIALQYGAGVLKIRKFAIKPLAVAQS
;
A
#
# COMPACT_ATOMS: atom_id res chain seq x y z
N MET A 1 -11.10 -1.28 31.82
CA MET A 1 -10.40 -1.00 30.55
C MET A 1 -10.32 -2.30 29.78
N LEU A 2 -11.22 -2.53 28.81
CA LEU A 2 -11.13 -3.68 27.91
C LEU A 2 -10.17 -3.28 26.78
N ALA A 3 -8.99 -3.91 26.73
CA ALA A 3 -8.11 -3.82 25.57
C ALA A 3 -8.80 -4.57 24.41
N LEU A 4 -9.20 -3.85 23.39
CA LEU A 4 -9.55 -4.47 22.10
C LEU A 4 -8.27 -5.13 21.57
N ALA A 5 -8.20 -6.47 21.69
CA ALA A 5 -7.27 -7.26 20.92
C ALA A 5 -7.71 -7.09 19.45
N LEU A 6 -6.97 -6.27 18.67
CA LEU A 6 -7.14 -6.21 17.22
C LEU A 6 -6.98 -7.63 16.67
N ASN A 7 -8.01 -8.09 15.97
CA ASN A 7 -8.07 -9.39 15.31
C ASN A 7 -6.98 -9.50 14.22
N LEU A 8 -5.78 -9.90 14.60
CA LEU A 8 -4.70 -10.31 13.67
C LEU A 8 -5.10 -11.50 12.78
N PHE A 9 -6.23 -12.15 13.04
CA PHE A 9 -6.71 -13.30 12.29
C PHE A 9 -7.63 -12.95 11.11
N ALA A 10 -8.04 -11.68 10.96
CA ALA A 10 -9.03 -11.30 9.94
C ALA A 10 -8.48 -11.36 8.51
N GLN A 11 -7.16 -11.16 8.31
CA GLN A 11 -6.53 -11.08 6.99
C GLN A 11 -5.95 -12.41 6.49
N THR A 12 -6.25 -13.53 7.17
CA THR A 12 -5.85 -14.88 6.74
C THR A 12 -7.06 -15.79 6.49
N GLY A 13 -8.27 -15.27 6.61
CA GLY A 13 -9.53 -16.00 6.41
C GLY A 13 -9.86 -16.24 4.93
N PRO A 14 -11.00 -16.87 4.66
CA PRO A 14 -11.44 -17.17 3.30
C PRO A 14 -11.43 -15.95 2.38
N GLY A 15 -10.92 -16.11 1.16
CA GLY A 15 -10.86 -15.09 0.13
C GLY A 15 -9.64 -14.17 0.17
N TRP A 16 -8.78 -14.24 1.19
CA TRP A 16 -7.51 -13.52 1.20
C TRP A 16 -6.44 -14.25 0.39
N ILE A 17 -5.68 -13.50 -0.39
CA ILE A 17 -4.51 -13.92 -1.15
C ILE A 17 -3.30 -13.28 -0.47
N THR A 18 -2.41 -14.09 0.07
CA THR A 18 -1.18 -13.62 0.71
C THR A 18 -0.12 -13.35 -0.34
N LEU A 19 0.40 -12.13 -0.36
CA LEU A 19 1.47 -11.66 -1.25
C LEU A 19 2.82 -11.63 -0.55
N ILE A 20 2.85 -11.19 0.71
CA ILE A 20 4.03 -11.30 1.61
C ILE A 20 3.55 -11.84 2.95
N ASP A 21 4.28 -12.81 3.49
CA ASP A 21 4.08 -13.30 4.86
C ASP A 21 5.44 -13.65 5.47
N GLY A 22 5.79 -12.94 6.53
CA GLY A 22 7.13 -13.01 7.06
C GLY A 22 8.17 -12.60 6.01
N GLY A 23 9.19 -13.41 5.82
CA GLY A 23 10.25 -13.17 4.82
C GLY A 23 9.94 -13.69 3.41
N VAL A 24 8.71 -14.16 3.13
CA VAL A 24 8.35 -14.82 1.86
C VAL A 24 7.56 -13.89 0.95
N ILE A 25 8.03 -13.69 -0.28
CA ILE A 25 7.34 -12.94 -1.34
C ILE A 25 6.67 -13.96 -2.27
N ASN A 26 5.34 -13.82 -2.46
CA ASN A 26 4.54 -14.69 -3.31
C ASN A 26 3.79 -13.88 -4.36
N LYS A 27 3.67 -14.39 -5.58
CA LYS A 27 2.82 -13.84 -6.65
C LYS A 27 3.05 -12.35 -6.96
N LEU A 28 4.25 -11.84 -6.69
CA LEU A 28 4.66 -10.48 -7.01
C LEU A 28 5.85 -10.52 -7.96
N ASN A 29 5.79 -9.69 -8.98
CA ASN A 29 6.91 -9.40 -9.87
C ASN A 29 7.61 -8.12 -9.42
N GLN A 30 8.91 -8.04 -9.65
CA GLN A 30 9.65 -6.81 -9.41
C GLN A 30 9.64 -5.93 -10.67
N LEU A 31 9.32 -4.65 -10.49
CA LEU A 31 9.43 -3.61 -11.51
C LEU A 31 10.37 -2.52 -10.97
N GLY A 32 11.41 -2.15 -11.73
CA GLY A 32 12.51 -1.34 -11.23
C GLY A 32 13.47 -2.17 -10.35
N GLU A 33 14.53 -1.55 -9.89
CA GLU A 33 15.59 -2.24 -9.15
C GLU A 33 15.64 -1.76 -7.70
N ALA A 34 15.43 -2.67 -6.75
CA ALA A 34 15.61 -2.44 -5.33
C ALA A 34 16.09 -3.72 -4.62
N ASN A 35 16.72 -3.55 -3.47
CA ASN A 35 17.23 -4.67 -2.67
C ASN A 35 16.14 -5.26 -1.77
N TRP A 36 15.20 -5.99 -2.37
CA TRP A 36 14.18 -6.74 -1.65
C TRP A 36 14.79 -8.02 -1.10
N ARG A 37 14.81 -8.18 0.21
CA ARG A 37 15.39 -9.36 0.86
C ARG A 37 14.62 -9.81 2.08
N ALA A 38 14.71 -11.10 2.40
CA ALA A 38 14.20 -11.64 3.65
C ALA A 38 15.23 -11.43 4.77
N GLU A 39 14.79 -10.90 5.91
CA GLU A 39 15.61 -10.67 7.09
C GLU A 39 14.70 -10.72 8.34
N ASP A 40 15.07 -11.51 9.35
CA ASP A 40 14.35 -11.61 10.62
C ASP A 40 12.83 -11.82 10.49
N ASN A 41 12.44 -12.70 9.57
CA ASN A 41 11.04 -13.03 9.28
C ASN A 41 10.19 -11.84 8.77
N VAL A 42 10.82 -10.91 8.07
CA VAL A 42 10.17 -9.82 7.32
C VAL A 42 10.83 -9.67 5.95
N VAL A 43 10.15 -9.01 5.02
CA VAL A 43 10.79 -8.50 3.80
C VAL A 43 11.30 -7.10 4.09
N VAL A 44 12.58 -6.86 3.82
CA VAL A 44 13.24 -5.55 3.98
C VAL A 44 13.61 -5.01 2.62
N VAL A 45 13.45 -3.70 2.45
CA VAL A 45 14.00 -2.94 1.34
C VAL A 45 14.56 -1.61 1.84
N ASP A 46 15.78 -1.26 1.41
CA ASP A 46 16.51 -0.09 1.91
C ASP A 46 17.37 0.61 0.85
N GLN A 47 17.47 0.06 -0.33
CA GLN A 47 18.27 0.62 -1.42
C GLN A 47 17.63 0.33 -2.77
N HIS A 48 17.79 1.28 -3.70
CA HIS A 48 17.59 1.07 -5.13
C HIS A 48 18.82 1.56 -5.90
N SER A 49 19.10 0.89 -7.00
CA SER A 49 20.29 1.16 -7.82
C SER A 49 20.03 2.10 -9.00
N ALA A 50 18.77 2.38 -9.28
CA ALA A 50 18.33 3.16 -10.43
C ALA A 50 17.66 4.49 -10.04
N VAL A 51 17.59 5.40 -11.00
CA VAL A 51 16.77 6.61 -10.88
C VAL A 51 15.29 6.20 -10.98
N GLY A 52 14.47 6.61 -10.03
CA GLY A 52 13.05 6.30 -9.98
C GLY A 52 12.66 5.40 -8.80
N ALA A 53 11.44 4.96 -8.76
CA ALA A 53 10.93 4.05 -7.75
C ALA A 53 11.06 2.58 -8.20
N ALA A 54 11.04 1.66 -7.24
CA ALA A 54 10.89 0.24 -7.51
C ALA A 54 9.56 -0.25 -6.93
N PHE A 55 9.01 -1.32 -7.50
CA PHE A 55 7.73 -1.87 -7.08
C PHE A 55 7.75 -3.39 -7.00
N LEU A 56 6.99 -3.93 -6.06
CA LEU A 56 6.48 -5.29 -6.11
C LEU A 56 5.05 -5.24 -6.62
N ILE A 57 4.77 -5.86 -7.77
CA ILE A 57 3.50 -5.74 -8.51
C ILE A 57 2.83 -7.09 -8.72
N THR A 58 1.49 -7.16 -8.59
CA THR A 58 0.71 -8.35 -8.95
C THR A 58 0.68 -8.54 -10.47
N ALA A 59 0.68 -9.80 -10.92
CA ALA A 59 0.49 -10.12 -12.34
C ALA A 59 -0.97 -9.89 -12.77
N GLU A 60 -1.91 -10.12 -11.87
CA GLU A 60 -3.35 -9.98 -12.11
C GLU A 60 -3.81 -8.54 -11.82
N SER A 61 -4.89 -8.14 -12.51
CA SER A 61 -5.61 -6.89 -12.29
C SER A 61 -6.82 -7.09 -11.39
N TYR A 62 -7.16 -6.06 -10.62
CA TYR A 62 -8.27 -6.07 -9.67
C TYR A 62 -9.13 -4.83 -9.87
N LYS A 63 -10.44 -5.02 -9.89
CA LYS A 63 -11.44 -3.95 -9.96
C LYS A 63 -11.88 -3.53 -8.56
N ASP A 64 -12.46 -4.49 -7.83
CA ASP A 64 -12.92 -4.32 -6.47
C ASP A 64 -12.06 -5.18 -5.55
N VAL A 65 -11.40 -4.55 -4.57
CA VAL A 65 -10.38 -5.19 -3.76
C VAL A 65 -10.24 -4.53 -2.40
N GLN A 66 -9.92 -5.32 -1.41
CA GLN A 66 -9.37 -4.86 -0.13
C GLN A 66 -7.90 -5.26 -0.08
N VAL A 67 -7.05 -4.32 0.31
CA VAL A 67 -5.60 -4.49 0.47
C VAL A 67 -5.25 -4.27 1.92
N TYR A 68 -4.38 -5.11 2.47
CA TYR A 68 -3.84 -5.00 3.82
C TYR A 68 -2.32 -5.06 3.79
N LEU A 69 -1.69 -4.10 4.45
CA LEU A 69 -0.24 -4.03 4.62
C LEU A 69 0.11 -3.85 6.09
N GLU A 70 0.99 -4.70 6.64
CA GLU A 70 1.65 -4.50 7.92
C GLU A 70 3.12 -4.18 7.68
N PHE A 71 3.54 -2.96 8.07
CA PHE A 71 4.83 -2.41 7.70
C PHE A 71 5.48 -1.60 8.83
N TRP A 72 6.79 -1.52 8.77
CA TRP A 72 7.60 -0.55 9.50
C TRP A 72 8.30 0.35 8.48
N ALA A 73 8.29 1.65 8.70
CA ALA A 73 8.93 2.63 7.83
C ALA A 73 9.92 3.48 8.63
N SER A 74 11.09 3.80 8.06
CA SER A 74 11.95 4.84 8.62
C SER A 74 11.27 6.22 8.49
N GLU A 75 11.73 7.22 9.24
CA GLU A 75 11.15 8.56 9.22
C GLU A 75 11.25 9.25 7.85
N ASP A 76 12.27 8.88 7.06
CA ASP A 76 12.54 9.37 5.71
C ASP A 76 11.98 8.46 4.60
N ALA A 77 11.22 7.44 4.97
CA ALA A 77 10.66 6.51 3.99
C ALA A 77 9.68 7.20 3.05
N ASN A 78 9.80 6.85 1.76
CA ASN A 78 8.83 7.16 0.72
C ASN A 78 8.37 5.84 0.09
N SER A 79 7.11 5.51 0.28
CA SER A 79 6.47 4.26 -0.15
C SER A 79 4.98 4.49 -0.38
N GLY A 80 4.24 3.47 -0.78
CA GLY A 80 2.80 3.54 -0.94
C GLY A 80 2.21 2.28 -1.54
N ILE A 81 0.91 2.11 -1.35
CA ILE A 81 0.10 1.07 -2.00
C ILE A 81 -0.54 1.68 -3.23
N PHE A 82 -0.29 1.10 -4.39
CA PHE A 82 -0.86 1.50 -5.68
C PHE A 82 -1.95 0.52 -6.08
N ILE A 83 -3.11 1.03 -6.48
CA ILE A 83 -4.26 0.24 -6.94
C ILE A 83 -4.81 0.77 -8.24
N ARG A 84 -5.48 -0.12 -9.01
CA ARG A 84 -6.13 0.18 -10.30
C ARG A 84 -5.20 0.89 -11.28
N CYS A 85 -3.96 0.44 -11.36
CA CYS A 85 -2.95 1.04 -12.22
C CYS A 85 -3.29 0.79 -13.70
N ALA A 86 -3.58 1.84 -14.46
CA ALA A 86 -3.69 1.79 -15.91
C ALA A 86 -2.31 1.70 -16.57
N ASN A 87 -1.34 2.37 -15.98
CA ASN A 87 0.07 2.32 -16.37
C ASN A 87 0.91 2.56 -15.12
N LEU A 88 1.78 1.63 -14.76
CA LEU A 88 2.73 1.78 -13.67
C LEU A 88 4.14 1.88 -14.27
N ASP A 89 4.75 3.04 -14.12
CA ASP A 89 6.10 3.35 -14.57
C ASP A 89 6.97 3.62 -13.33
N PRO A 90 8.20 3.10 -13.24
CA PRO A 90 9.17 3.50 -12.23
C PRO A 90 9.44 5.01 -12.16
N ASN A 91 9.17 5.74 -13.23
CA ASN A 91 9.24 7.19 -13.25
C ASN A 91 7.99 7.80 -12.58
N PRO A 92 8.13 8.53 -11.45
CA PRO A 92 7.00 9.02 -10.64
C PRO A 92 6.11 10.03 -11.35
N SER A 93 6.51 10.58 -12.50
CA SER A 93 5.70 11.55 -13.25
C SER A 93 4.55 10.94 -14.07
N SER A 94 4.44 9.61 -14.14
CA SER A 94 3.50 8.92 -15.03
C SER A 94 2.55 7.94 -14.33
N SER A 95 2.29 8.10 -13.03
CA SER A 95 1.45 7.16 -12.29
C SER A 95 -0.03 7.30 -12.63
N GLY A 96 -0.51 6.49 -13.57
CA GLY A 96 -1.94 6.26 -13.80
C GLY A 96 -2.53 5.30 -12.76
N CYS A 97 -2.35 5.58 -11.47
CA CYS A 97 -2.80 4.75 -10.35
C CYS A 97 -3.44 5.61 -9.25
N TYR A 98 -4.20 5.00 -8.36
CA TYR A 98 -4.46 5.58 -7.04
C TYR A 98 -3.36 5.13 -6.09
N GLU A 99 -2.61 6.08 -5.53
CA GLU A 99 -1.53 5.84 -4.58
C GLU A 99 -1.98 6.19 -3.16
N ALA A 100 -2.17 5.18 -2.31
CA ALA A 100 -2.29 5.36 -0.86
C ALA A 100 -0.89 5.53 -0.27
N ASN A 101 -0.55 6.77 0.12
CA ASN A 101 0.81 7.19 0.38
C ASN A 101 1.34 6.79 1.77
N ILE A 102 2.65 6.50 1.84
CA ILE A 102 3.45 6.31 3.06
C ILE A 102 4.65 7.24 2.94
N PHE A 103 4.47 8.51 3.32
CA PHE A 103 5.53 9.51 3.24
C PHE A 103 5.29 10.64 4.24
N ASP A 104 5.89 10.53 5.43
CA ASP A 104 5.72 11.48 6.53
C ASP A 104 6.37 12.85 6.28
N GLN A 105 7.41 12.90 5.45
CA GLN A 105 8.18 14.10 5.13
C GLN A 105 7.78 14.71 3.77
N ARG A 106 6.62 14.32 3.23
CA ARG A 106 6.15 14.89 1.97
C ARG A 106 6.06 16.43 2.08
N PRO A 107 6.60 17.20 1.09
CA PRO A 107 6.58 18.67 1.14
C PRO A 107 5.18 19.26 1.29
N ASP A 108 4.18 18.65 0.65
CA ASP A 108 2.78 18.93 0.89
C ASP A 108 2.20 17.84 1.82
N PRO A 109 2.05 18.11 3.12
CA PRO A 109 1.62 17.10 4.09
C PRO A 109 0.18 16.65 3.90
N THR A 110 -0.66 17.40 3.18
CA THR A 110 -2.05 16.98 2.89
C THR A 110 -2.10 15.74 2.00
N TYR A 111 -1.04 15.50 1.22
CA TYR A 111 -0.84 14.28 0.44
C TYR A 111 0.21 13.34 1.04
N GLY A 112 0.53 13.47 2.32
CA GLY A 112 1.43 12.60 3.06
C GLY A 112 0.83 11.24 3.40
N THR A 113 1.34 10.62 4.47
CA THR A 113 0.91 9.28 4.89
C THR A 113 -0.60 9.21 5.11
N GLY A 114 -1.25 8.24 4.47
CA GLY A 114 -2.70 7.99 4.57
C GLY A 114 -3.56 8.77 3.60
N ALA A 115 -3.00 9.68 2.80
CA ALA A 115 -3.70 10.34 1.69
C ALA A 115 -3.77 9.43 0.46
N VAL A 116 -4.61 9.80 -0.53
CA VAL A 116 -4.50 9.29 -1.90
C VAL A 116 -3.99 10.42 -2.79
N VAL A 117 -2.75 10.28 -3.25
CA VAL A 117 -2.00 11.35 -3.93
C VAL A 117 -2.78 11.91 -5.10
N SER A 118 -2.96 13.23 -5.14
CA SER A 118 -3.70 14.00 -6.15
C SER A 118 -5.22 13.74 -6.20
N PHE A 119 -5.78 12.90 -5.32
CA PHE A 119 -7.20 12.56 -5.32
C PHE A 119 -7.90 12.86 -3.99
N ALA A 120 -7.27 12.60 -2.86
CA ALA A 120 -7.88 12.82 -1.55
C ALA A 120 -6.81 13.19 -0.51
N GLU A 121 -6.99 14.35 0.08
CA GLU A 121 -6.15 14.89 1.13
C GLU A 121 -6.42 14.23 2.48
N VAL A 122 -5.42 14.18 3.34
CA VAL A 122 -5.51 13.72 4.72
C VAL A 122 -5.30 14.88 5.69
N ASP A 123 -6.18 15.00 6.69
CA ASP A 123 -6.05 15.97 7.78
C ASP A 123 -6.74 15.43 9.05
N PRO A 124 -6.02 15.24 10.18
CA PRO A 124 -4.55 15.35 10.31
C PRO A 124 -3.84 14.14 9.70
N MET A 125 -2.65 14.36 9.15
CA MET A 125 -1.80 13.29 8.63
C MET A 125 -1.26 12.42 9.78
N PRO A 126 -1.49 11.09 9.79
CA PRO A 126 -0.86 10.20 10.75
C PRO A 126 0.64 10.07 10.46
N LYS A 127 1.43 9.86 11.52
CA LYS A 127 2.85 9.58 11.40
C LYS A 127 3.11 8.07 11.43
N ALA A 128 3.83 7.57 10.43
CA ALA A 128 4.19 6.17 10.29
C ALA A 128 5.65 5.86 10.66
N GLY A 129 6.53 6.84 10.60
CA GLY A 129 7.97 6.67 10.80
C GLY A 129 8.35 6.10 12.16
N GLY A 130 9.37 5.22 12.18
CA GLY A 130 10.00 4.67 13.37
C GLY A 130 9.20 3.56 14.07
N ARG A 131 8.08 3.07 13.55
CA ARG A 131 7.21 2.08 14.20
C ARG A 131 6.49 1.16 13.23
N TRP A 132 5.96 0.05 13.75
CA TRP A 132 5.05 -0.82 13.01
C TRP A 132 3.68 -0.17 12.86
N ASN A 133 3.11 -0.30 11.66
CA ASN A 133 1.82 0.24 11.28
C ASN A 133 1.04 -0.78 10.46
N THR A 134 -0.27 -0.55 10.37
CA THR A 134 -1.11 -1.19 9.37
C THR A 134 -1.68 -0.14 8.41
N MET A 135 -1.81 -0.50 7.14
CA MET A 135 -2.56 0.28 6.16
C MET A 135 -3.56 -0.63 5.46
N GLU A 136 -4.79 -0.18 5.39
CA GLU A 136 -5.86 -0.84 4.65
C GLU A 136 -6.35 0.08 3.56
N VAL A 137 -6.46 -0.46 2.34
CA VAL A 137 -7.03 0.24 1.19
C VAL A 137 -8.18 -0.59 0.65
N THR A 138 -9.38 -0.01 0.58
CA THR A 138 -10.53 -0.67 -0.01
C THR A 138 -11.01 0.11 -1.22
N ALA A 139 -11.11 -0.55 -2.36
CA ALA A 139 -11.76 -0.04 -3.55
C ALA A 139 -12.96 -0.94 -3.87
N GLN A 140 -14.17 -0.35 -3.88
CA GLN A 140 -15.40 -1.05 -4.23
C GLN A 140 -16.31 -0.13 -5.05
N GLY A 141 -16.58 -0.49 -6.29
CA GLY A 141 -17.24 0.40 -7.25
C GLY A 141 -16.45 1.70 -7.39
N ARG A 142 -17.11 2.82 -7.12
CA ARG A 142 -16.50 4.16 -7.13
C ARG A 142 -15.90 4.58 -5.78
N GLN A 143 -16.20 3.84 -4.70
CA GLN A 143 -15.77 4.19 -3.36
C GLN A 143 -14.34 3.69 -3.14
N ILE A 144 -13.47 4.58 -2.65
CA ILE A 144 -12.10 4.27 -2.22
C ILE A 144 -11.93 4.80 -0.80
N THR A 145 -11.42 3.96 0.08
CA THR A 145 -11.10 4.31 1.47
C THR A 145 -9.69 3.88 1.82
N VAL A 146 -9.03 4.66 2.64
CA VAL A 146 -7.74 4.31 3.26
C VAL A 146 -7.89 4.42 4.76
N ALA A 147 -7.32 3.46 5.48
CA ALA A 147 -7.19 3.50 6.93
C ALA A 147 -5.73 3.21 7.33
N VAL A 148 -5.23 3.94 8.32
CA VAL A 148 -3.91 3.73 8.91
C VAL A 148 -4.10 3.41 10.38
N ASN A 149 -3.55 2.29 10.85
CA ASN A 149 -3.68 1.81 12.23
C ASN A 149 -5.14 1.70 12.70
N GLY A 150 -6.03 1.25 11.79
CA GLY A 150 -7.45 1.08 12.05
C GLY A 150 -8.28 2.37 12.03
N GLN A 151 -7.65 3.53 11.83
CA GLN A 151 -8.35 4.80 11.69
C GLN A 151 -8.46 5.19 10.22
N GLN A 152 -9.69 5.39 9.73
CA GLN A 152 -9.92 5.88 8.37
C GLN A 152 -9.33 7.27 8.22
N THR A 153 -8.43 7.43 7.24
CA THR A 153 -7.76 8.69 6.91
C THR A 153 -8.46 9.42 5.78
N VAL A 154 -8.87 8.70 4.74
CA VAL A 154 -9.62 9.26 3.61
C VAL A 154 -10.74 8.33 3.16
N SER A 155 -11.77 8.95 2.59
CA SER A 155 -12.89 8.25 1.94
C SER A 155 -13.43 9.14 0.84
N PHE A 156 -13.36 8.69 -0.42
CA PHE A 156 -13.78 9.48 -1.56
C PHE A 156 -14.36 8.61 -2.68
N ARG A 157 -15.00 9.23 -3.64
CA ARG A 157 -15.60 8.56 -4.82
C ARG A 157 -14.92 9.03 -6.08
N ASN A 158 -14.37 8.08 -6.83
CA ASN A 158 -13.75 8.35 -8.12
C ASN A 158 -13.87 7.11 -9.02
N ASP A 159 -13.97 7.30 -10.33
CA ASP A 159 -14.09 6.23 -11.32
C ASP A 159 -13.18 6.43 -12.54
N LEU A 160 -12.20 7.31 -12.42
CA LEU A 160 -11.22 7.56 -13.47
C LEU A 160 -10.43 6.28 -13.78
N LEU A 161 -10.00 5.58 -12.73
CA LEU A 161 -9.29 4.30 -12.82
C LEU A 161 -10.19 3.21 -12.22
N ARG A 162 -10.49 2.19 -13.02
CA ARG A 162 -11.50 1.19 -12.64
C ARG A 162 -10.94 -0.17 -12.30
N GLU A 163 -9.80 -0.54 -12.90
CA GLU A 163 -9.17 -1.85 -12.77
C GLU A 163 -7.69 -1.73 -13.07
N GLY A 164 -6.87 -2.57 -12.47
CA GLY A 164 -5.45 -2.66 -12.71
C GLY A 164 -4.74 -3.49 -11.66
N PRO A 165 -3.43 -3.74 -11.83
CA PRO A 165 -2.61 -4.41 -10.83
C PRO A 165 -2.50 -3.60 -9.55
N ILE A 166 -2.06 -4.29 -8.50
CA ILE A 166 -1.73 -3.71 -7.20
C ILE A 166 -0.22 -3.73 -7.05
N ALA A 167 0.34 -2.63 -6.54
CA ALA A 167 1.76 -2.58 -6.30
C ALA A 167 2.10 -1.97 -4.93
N LEU A 168 3.25 -2.38 -4.39
CA LEU A 168 3.90 -1.79 -3.24
C LEU A 168 5.16 -1.09 -3.72
N GLN A 169 5.24 0.21 -3.48
CA GLN A 169 6.36 1.06 -3.89
C GLN A 169 7.52 1.00 -2.89
N TYR A 170 8.72 1.14 -3.42
CA TYR A 170 9.89 1.60 -2.71
C TYR A 170 10.47 2.82 -3.43
N GLY A 171 10.48 3.98 -2.76
CA GLY A 171 11.04 5.22 -3.28
C GLY A 171 12.25 5.72 -2.49
N ALA A 172 12.25 5.57 -1.16
CA ALA A 172 13.37 6.01 -0.30
C ALA A 172 13.26 5.43 1.11
N GLY A 173 14.32 5.58 1.90
CA GLY A 173 14.40 5.18 3.30
C GLY A 173 14.51 3.67 3.51
N VAL A 174 13.95 3.19 4.61
CA VAL A 174 13.87 1.76 4.93
C VAL A 174 12.41 1.36 5.09
N LEU A 175 11.99 0.31 4.40
CA LEU A 175 10.69 -0.31 4.60
C LEU A 175 10.88 -1.77 5.00
N LYS A 176 10.14 -2.20 6.04
CA LYS A 176 10.06 -3.60 6.44
C LYS A 176 8.61 -4.03 6.34
N ILE A 177 8.34 -5.17 5.73
CA ILE A 177 7.00 -5.69 5.51
C ILE A 177 6.87 -7.02 6.22
N ARG A 178 5.93 -7.13 7.16
CA ARG A 178 5.59 -8.36 7.82
C ARG A 178 4.50 -9.11 7.09
N LYS A 179 3.51 -8.36 6.58
CA LYS A 179 2.40 -8.92 5.83
C LYS A 179 1.92 -7.98 4.73
N PHE A 180 1.66 -8.53 3.56
CA PHE A 180 0.96 -7.88 2.46
C PHE A 180 -0.03 -8.88 1.88
N ALA A 181 -1.31 -8.55 1.91
CA ALA A 181 -2.37 -9.43 1.47
C ALA A 181 -3.48 -8.65 0.76
N ILE A 182 -4.19 -9.32 -0.14
CA ILE A 182 -5.31 -8.76 -0.87
C ILE A 182 -6.52 -9.66 -0.78
N LYS A 183 -7.70 -9.08 -0.87
CA LYS A 183 -8.96 -9.79 -0.96
C LYS A 183 -9.77 -9.22 -2.10
N PRO A 184 -9.89 -9.94 -3.24
CA PRO A 184 -10.82 -9.57 -4.29
C PRO A 184 -12.25 -9.53 -3.71
N LEU A 185 -12.98 -8.47 -4.01
CA LEU A 185 -14.36 -8.28 -3.56
C LEU A 185 -15.31 -8.61 -4.70
N ALA A 186 -16.52 -9.07 -4.36
CA ALA A 186 -17.58 -9.20 -5.34
C ALA A 186 -17.87 -7.82 -5.97
N VAL A 187 -18.05 -7.79 -7.27
CA VAL A 187 -18.39 -6.56 -7.99
C VAL A 187 -19.67 -5.98 -7.39
N ALA A 188 -19.62 -4.74 -6.92
CA ALA A 188 -20.81 -4.07 -6.46
C ALA A 188 -21.84 -4.02 -7.58
N GLN A 189 -23.03 -4.56 -7.35
CA GLN A 189 -24.15 -4.39 -8.27
C GLN A 189 -24.51 -2.89 -8.28
N SER A 190 -24.41 -2.28 -9.44
CA SER A 190 -24.73 -0.87 -9.69
C SER A 190 -26.25 -0.63 -9.64
#